data_05b3b0b24e5e391854d14b79f466545e
#
_entry.id   05b3b0b24e5e391854d14b79f466545e
#
_cell.length_a   1.000
_cell.length_b   1.000
_cell.length_c   1.000
_cell.angle_alpha   90.00
_cell.angle_beta   90.00
_cell.angle_gamma   90.00
#
_symmetry.space_group_name_H-M   'P 1'
#
loop_
_entity.id
_entity.type
_entity.pdbx_description
1 polymer ?
#
loop_
_entity_poly.entity_id
_entity_poly.type
_entity_poly.pdbx_seq_one_letter_code
_entity_poly.pdbx_strand_id
1 'polypeptide(L)'
;IVQKPISSTPYTCILAPAYSEIFRTLVRNNILCAVIVLAVVALTVAFSHLFVRNLLRHLGTLIEKINYYKGNAGQNHTPASSYDYTQRHDELGMLHNEFDDMVCKINTLIEDNYIKQLLIKDTQLKALQQQINPHFLYNTLNAINWEAEALNAPTIPAIVESLSALLRSTLSEKSETLPLQNELELLHHYLRIQQIRYGDRLVYHTDIMPSLLPVPVPKMILQPLVENAIRYSLEPYADTCTILVSAQQKNETCAVISVSNTGSEIDPDILKKLESGEITPNGFGIGLLNIHSRIQLLFGDAYGLSFSNSDNIATVEILVPLSGH
;
A
#
# COMPACT_ATOMS: atom_id res chain seq x y z
N ILE A 1 -64.04 -32.48 -68.35
CA ILE A 1 -65.16 -32.44 -69.28
C ILE A 1 -66.29 -33.13 -68.58
N VAL A 2 -67.41 -32.41 -68.32
CA VAL A 2 -68.62 -32.99 -67.77
C VAL A 2 -69.59 -33.05 -68.92
N GLN A 3 -70.07 -34.27 -69.29
CA GLN A 3 -71.08 -34.49 -70.30
C GLN A 3 -72.42 -34.74 -69.58
N LYS A 4 -73.45 -33.93 -69.86
CA LYS A 4 -74.76 -34.12 -69.32
C LYS A 4 -75.78 -34.17 -70.50
N PRO A 5 -76.54 -35.28 -70.67
CA PRO A 5 -77.53 -35.38 -71.74
C PRO A 5 -78.70 -34.35 -71.44
N ILE A 6 -79.11 -33.65 -72.46
CA ILE A 6 -80.25 -32.71 -72.34
C ILE A 6 -81.56 -33.52 -72.52
N SER A 7 -82.36 -33.58 -71.50
CA SER A 7 -83.63 -34.31 -71.50
C SER A 7 -84.50 -33.88 -72.65
N SER A 8 -85.02 -34.85 -73.46
CA SER A 8 -85.90 -34.70 -74.64
C SER A 8 -85.20 -34.23 -75.93
N THR A 9 -83.85 -34.24 -76.06
CA THR A 9 -83.18 -33.94 -77.31
C THR A 9 -81.96 -34.93 -77.54
N PRO A 10 -81.60 -35.20 -78.80
CA PRO A 10 -80.42 -36.07 -79.04
C PRO A 10 -79.07 -35.42 -78.83
N TYR A 11 -79.09 -34.28 -78.11
CA TYR A 11 -77.85 -33.51 -77.90
C TYR A 11 -77.27 -33.68 -76.44
N THR A 12 -76.01 -33.73 -76.34
CA THR A 12 -75.27 -33.76 -75.09
C THR A 12 -74.55 -32.43 -74.90
N CYS A 13 -74.74 -31.83 -73.75
CA CYS A 13 -74.01 -30.61 -73.34
C CYS A 13 -72.67 -31.01 -72.82
N ILE A 14 -71.57 -30.55 -73.46
CA ILE A 14 -70.19 -30.78 -73.04
C ILE A 14 -69.75 -29.50 -72.43
N LEU A 15 -69.57 -29.51 -71.09
CA LEU A 15 -68.90 -28.42 -70.33
C LEU A 15 -67.41 -28.76 -70.34
N ALA A 16 -66.65 -28.02 -71.11
CA ALA A 16 -65.20 -28.05 -71.08
C ALA A 16 -64.80 -26.69 -70.51
N PRO A 17 -64.49 -26.61 -69.22
CA PRO A 17 -63.90 -25.38 -68.70
C PRO A 17 -62.60 -25.13 -69.50
N ALA A 18 -62.38 -23.83 -69.85
CA ALA A 18 -61.21 -23.43 -70.59
C ALA A 18 -59.90 -23.80 -69.81
N TYR A 19 -59.13 -24.72 -70.35
CA TYR A 19 -57.88 -25.20 -69.71
C TYR A 19 -56.95 -24.07 -69.32
N SER A 20 -57.01 -22.94 -69.97
CA SER A 20 -56.24 -21.73 -69.71
C SER A 20 -56.59 -21.08 -68.39
N GLU A 21 -57.88 -21.11 -67.94
CA GLU A 21 -58.23 -20.53 -66.64
C GLU A 21 -57.79 -21.38 -65.45
N ILE A 22 -57.94 -22.69 -65.59
CA ILE A 22 -57.49 -23.64 -64.57
C ILE A 22 -55.98 -23.56 -64.45
N PHE A 23 -55.25 -23.53 -65.57
CA PHE A 23 -53.78 -23.43 -65.61
C PHE A 23 -53.29 -22.10 -64.98
N ARG A 24 -53.93 -20.96 -65.34
CA ARG A 24 -53.60 -19.66 -64.75
C ARG A 24 -53.81 -19.66 -63.24
N THR A 25 -54.86 -20.25 -62.74
CA THR A 25 -55.15 -20.34 -61.31
C THR A 25 -54.14 -21.21 -60.59
N LEU A 26 -53.73 -22.36 -61.15
CA LEU A 26 -52.69 -23.24 -60.61
C LEU A 26 -51.33 -22.56 -60.59
N VAL A 27 -50.94 -21.90 -61.69
CA VAL A 27 -49.67 -21.16 -61.74
C VAL A 27 -49.63 -20.02 -60.73
N ARG A 28 -50.73 -19.24 -60.62
CA ARG A 28 -50.83 -18.16 -59.64
C ARG A 28 -50.72 -18.67 -58.19
N ASN A 29 -51.41 -19.79 -57.88
CA ASN A 29 -51.32 -20.39 -56.55
C ASN A 29 -49.92 -20.96 -56.24
N ASN A 30 -49.28 -21.59 -57.22
CA ASN A 30 -47.89 -22.06 -57.05
C ASN A 30 -46.90 -20.92 -56.84
N ILE A 31 -47.04 -19.82 -57.59
CA ILE A 31 -46.20 -18.60 -57.39
C ILE A 31 -46.48 -18.01 -55.99
N LEU A 32 -47.73 -17.92 -55.61
CA LEU A 32 -48.10 -17.42 -54.27
C LEU A 32 -47.50 -18.28 -53.13
N CYS A 33 -47.59 -19.60 -53.25
CA CYS A 33 -46.99 -20.56 -52.35
C CYS A 33 -45.42 -20.40 -52.30
N ALA A 34 -44.82 -20.26 -53.47
CA ALA A 34 -43.35 -20.05 -53.54
C ALA A 34 -42.91 -18.74 -52.86
N VAL A 35 -43.68 -17.65 -53.06
CA VAL A 35 -43.42 -16.36 -52.40
C VAL A 35 -43.57 -16.48 -50.91
N ILE A 36 -44.63 -17.15 -50.42
CA ILE A 36 -44.84 -17.36 -48.98
C ILE A 36 -43.68 -18.17 -48.35
N VAL A 37 -43.28 -19.25 -48.99
CA VAL A 37 -42.16 -20.08 -48.54
C VAL A 37 -40.86 -19.25 -48.47
N LEU A 38 -40.56 -18.48 -49.53
CA LEU A 38 -39.40 -17.58 -49.55
C LEU A 38 -39.44 -16.53 -48.42
N ALA A 39 -40.59 -15.93 -48.17
CA ALA A 39 -40.78 -14.96 -47.11
C ALA A 39 -40.55 -15.59 -45.72
N VAL A 40 -41.10 -16.80 -45.48
CA VAL A 40 -40.88 -17.53 -44.22
C VAL A 40 -39.39 -17.89 -44.02
N VAL A 41 -38.72 -18.38 -45.08
CA VAL A 41 -37.27 -18.67 -45.00
C VAL A 41 -36.47 -17.41 -44.73
N ALA A 42 -36.75 -16.30 -45.40
CA ALA A 42 -36.08 -15.03 -45.18
C ALA A 42 -36.27 -14.52 -43.72
N LEU A 43 -37.50 -14.60 -43.20
CA LEU A 43 -37.82 -14.23 -41.81
C LEU A 43 -37.10 -15.11 -40.79
N THR A 44 -37.06 -16.42 -40.99
CA THR A 44 -36.36 -17.35 -40.09
C THR A 44 -34.88 -17.10 -40.06
N VAL A 45 -34.23 -16.85 -41.21
CA VAL A 45 -32.81 -16.51 -41.33
C VAL A 45 -32.53 -15.18 -40.64
N ALA A 46 -33.36 -14.16 -40.89
CA ALA A 46 -33.19 -12.86 -40.24
C ALA A 46 -33.32 -12.96 -38.71
N PHE A 47 -34.34 -13.65 -38.22
CA PHE A 47 -34.53 -13.90 -36.79
C PHE A 47 -33.36 -14.66 -36.15
N SER A 48 -32.93 -15.75 -36.82
CA SER A 48 -31.77 -16.53 -36.35
C SER A 48 -30.51 -15.68 -36.26
N HIS A 49 -30.24 -14.85 -37.28
CA HIS A 49 -29.09 -13.96 -37.30
C HIS A 49 -29.13 -12.95 -36.15
N LEU A 50 -30.24 -12.30 -35.93
CA LEU A 50 -30.40 -11.34 -34.83
C LEU A 50 -30.27 -12.01 -33.45
N PHE A 51 -30.86 -13.20 -33.29
CA PHE A 51 -30.78 -13.97 -32.06
C PHE A 51 -29.35 -14.39 -31.71
N VAL A 52 -28.64 -14.99 -32.68
CA VAL A 52 -27.24 -15.41 -32.50
C VAL A 52 -26.34 -14.21 -32.22
N ARG A 53 -26.50 -13.10 -32.93
CA ARG A 53 -25.73 -11.88 -32.71
C ARG A 53 -25.94 -11.31 -31.30
N ASN A 54 -27.19 -11.31 -30.82
CA ASN A 54 -27.49 -10.84 -29.46
C ASN A 54 -26.86 -11.76 -28.40
N LEU A 55 -26.95 -13.07 -28.56
CA LEU A 55 -26.35 -14.06 -27.67
C LEU A 55 -24.82 -13.90 -27.60
N LEU A 56 -24.15 -13.82 -28.76
CA LEU A 56 -22.69 -13.68 -28.87
C LEU A 56 -22.21 -12.36 -28.25
N ARG A 57 -22.99 -11.29 -28.33
CA ARG A 57 -22.65 -10.00 -27.71
C ARG A 57 -22.57 -10.12 -26.19
N HIS A 58 -23.53 -10.78 -25.54
CA HIS A 58 -23.53 -10.95 -24.09
C HIS A 58 -22.44 -11.92 -23.61
N LEU A 59 -22.13 -12.96 -24.36
CA LEU A 59 -20.98 -13.82 -24.07
C LEU A 59 -19.65 -13.09 -24.24
N GLY A 60 -19.56 -12.20 -25.25
CA GLY A 60 -18.39 -11.35 -25.47
C GLY A 60 -18.09 -10.45 -24.26
N THR A 61 -19.13 -9.82 -23.70
CA THR A 61 -18.97 -8.99 -22.49
C THR A 61 -18.52 -9.79 -21.27
N LEU A 62 -18.95 -11.04 -21.13
CA LEU A 62 -18.47 -11.91 -20.05
C LEU A 62 -16.98 -12.26 -20.21
N ILE A 63 -16.58 -12.58 -21.45
CA ILE A 63 -15.16 -12.88 -21.77
C ILE A 63 -14.29 -11.64 -21.50
N GLU A 64 -14.75 -10.44 -21.82
CA GLU A 64 -14.05 -9.19 -21.51
C GLU A 64 -13.91 -8.98 -20.00
N LYS A 65 -14.96 -9.22 -19.21
CA LYS A 65 -14.90 -9.18 -17.74
C LYS A 65 -13.85 -10.18 -17.21
N ILE A 66 -13.86 -11.40 -17.67
CA ILE A 66 -12.91 -12.45 -17.28
C ILE A 66 -11.47 -12.05 -17.61
N ASN A 67 -11.21 -11.54 -18.81
CA ASN A 67 -9.88 -11.12 -19.23
C ASN A 67 -9.37 -9.90 -18.45
N TYR A 68 -10.24 -8.94 -18.17
CA TYR A 68 -9.93 -7.80 -17.33
C TYR A 68 -9.50 -8.25 -15.92
N TYR A 69 -10.25 -9.15 -15.32
CA TYR A 69 -9.97 -9.69 -14.00
C TYR A 69 -8.68 -10.51 -13.95
N LYS A 70 -8.38 -11.24 -15.02
CA LYS A 70 -7.14 -12.01 -15.15
C LYS A 70 -5.88 -11.13 -15.20
N GLY A 71 -6.00 -9.90 -15.76
CA GLY A 71 -4.92 -8.91 -15.81
C GLY A 71 -4.80 -8.04 -14.56
N ASN A 72 -5.87 -7.87 -13.78
CA ASN A 72 -5.99 -6.92 -12.67
C ASN A 72 -6.49 -7.59 -11.37
N ALA A 73 -6.10 -8.83 -11.12
CA ALA A 73 -6.48 -9.56 -9.93
C ALA A 73 -6.07 -8.78 -8.66
N GLY A 74 -7.05 -8.43 -7.81
CA GLY A 74 -6.84 -7.66 -6.58
C GLY A 74 -7.16 -6.17 -6.68
N GLN A 75 -7.57 -5.65 -7.84
CA GLN A 75 -8.11 -4.30 -7.96
C GLN A 75 -9.64 -4.34 -7.86
N ASN A 76 -10.21 -3.56 -6.94
CA ASN A 76 -11.66 -3.50 -6.66
C ASN A 76 -12.49 -2.80 -7.77
N HIS A 77 -12.03 -2.80 -9.01
CA HIS A 77 -12.74 -2.21 -10.12
C HIS A 77 -13.19 -3.29 -11.09
N THR A 78 -14.47 -3.66 -11.01
CA THR A 78 -15.14 -4.33 -12.14
C THR A 78 -15.27 -3.32 -13.27
N PRO A 79 -14.92 -3.65 -14.53
CA PRO A 79 -15.21 -2.77 -15.65
C PRO A 79 -16.72 -2.53 -15.67
N ALA A 80 -17.12 -1.27 -15.68
CA ALA A 80 -18.52 -0.91 -15.76
C ALA A 80 -19.09 -1.50 -17.06
N SER A 81 -19.76 -2.63 -16.96
CA SER A 81 -20.56 -3.16 -18.06
C SER A 81 -21.65 -2.13 -18.34
N SER A 82 -21.77 -1.69 -19.59
CA SER A 82 -22.85 -0.78 -20.02
C SER A 82 -24.24 -1.40 -19.92
N TYR A 83 -24.35 -2.66 -19.51
CA TYR A 83 -25.59 -3.41 -19.38
C TYR A 83 -25.70 -3.97 -17.96
N ASP A 84 -26.82 -3.65 -17.31
CA ASP A 84 -27.16 -4.15 -15.98
C ASP A 84 -27.75 -5.57 -16.10
N TYR A 85 -26.98 -6.57 -15.68
CA TYR A 85 -27.41 -7.98 -15.69
C TYR A 85 -28.19 -8.37 -14.43
N THR A 86 -28.28 -7.52 -13.42
CA THR A 86 -28.99 -7.84 -12.15
C THR A 86 -30.51 -8.01 -12.37
N GLN A 87 -31.07 -7.34 -13.37
CA GLN A 87 -32.49 -7.42 -13.72
C GLN A 87 -32.81 -8.52 -14.75
N ARG A 88 -31.81 -9.24 -15.21
CA ARG A 88 -31.96 -10.29 -16.20
C ARG A 88 -32.12 -11.66 -15.52
N HIS A 89 -33.25 -12.32 -15.76
CA HIS A 89 -33.65 -13.57 -15.09
C HIS A 89 -33.43 -14.83 -15.94
N ASP A 90 -32.76 -14.73 -17.08
CA ASP A 90 -32.41 -15.88 -17.93
C ASP A 90 -31.03 -16.46 -17.53
N GLU A 91 -30.64 -17.57 -18.18
CA GLU A 91 -29.40 -18.29 -17.91
C GLU A 91 -28.14 -17.42 -18.11
N LEU A 92 -28.20 -16.44 -19.02
CA LEU A 92 -27.11 -15.49 -19.23
C LEU A 92 -26.99 -14.47 -18.09
N GLY A 93 -28.12 -13.96 -17.61
CA GLY A 93 -28.14 -13.08 -16.43
C GLY A 93 -27.61 -13.80 -15.20
N MET A 94 -28.07 -15.04 -14.97
CA MET A 94 -27.56 -15.87 -13.86
C MET A 94 -26.04 -16.09 -13.95
N LEU A 95 -25.53 -16.40 -15.15
CA LEU A 95 -24.09 -16.63 -15.34
C LEU A 95 -23.25 -15.38 -15.06
N HIS A 96 -23.72 -14.19 -15.48
CA HIS A 96 -23.04 -12.92 -15.17
C HIS A 96 -23.05 -12.61 -13.69
N ASN A 97 -24.19 -12.80 -13.01
CA ASN A 97 -24.31 -12.54 -11.57
C ASN A 97 -23.43 -13.50 -10.75
N GLU A 98 -23.46 -14.79 -11.07
CA GLU A 98 -22.59 -15.79 -10.41
C GLU A 98 -21.10 -15.47 -10.60
N PHE A 99 -20.73 -14.98 -11.78
CA PHE A 99 -19.35 -14.54 -12.01
C PHE A 99 -18.99 -13.32 -11.16
N ASP A 100 -19.87 -12.31 -11.09
CA ASP A 100 -19.63 -11.10 -10.29
C ASP A 100 -19.58 -11.44 -8.78
N ASP A 101 -20.41 -12.36 -8.30
CA ASP A 101 -20.39 -12.86 -6.92
C ASP A 101 -19.09 -13.64 -6.61
N MET A 102 -18.63 -14.47 -7.54
CA MET A 102 -17.36 -15.18 -7.42
C MET A 102 -16.18 -14.20 -7.30
N VAL A 103 -16.16 -13.16 -8.15
CA VAL A 103 -15.16 -12.11 -8.13
C VAL A 103 -15.17 -11.36 -6.80
N CYS A 104 -16.34 -10.97 -6.32
CA CYS A 104 -16.50 -10.32 -5.01
C CYS A 104 -15.94 -11.21 -3.88
N LYS A 105 -16.27 -12.49 -3.90
CA LYS A 105 -15.77 -13.46 -2.90
C LYS A 105 -14.26 -13.67 -2.97
N ILE A 106 -13.68 -13.70 -4.17
CA ILE A 106 -12.22 -13.78 -4.34
C ILE A 106 -11.54 -12.55 -3.76
N ASN A 107 -12.04 -11.34 -4.02
CA ASN A 107 -11.47 -10.10 -3.49
C ASN A 107 -11.54 -10.07 -1.96
N THR A 108 -12.67 -10.45 -1.37
CA THR A 108 -12.80 -10.56 0.08
C THR A 108 -11.81 -11.56 0.67
N LEU A 109 -11.62 -12.73 0.03
CA LEU A 109 -10.64 -13.72 0.47
C LEU A 109 -9.19 -13.24 0.37
N ILE A 110 -8.86 -12.45 -0.66
CA ILE A 110 -7.52 -11.85 -0.81
C ILE A 110 -7.28 -10.84 0.32
N GLU A 111 -8.26 -9.97 0.61
CA GLU A 111 -8.18 -8.97 1.66
C GLU A 111 -8.05 -9.63 3.05
N ASP A 112 -8.91 -10.61 3.35
CA ASP A 112 -8.85 -11.37 4.60
C ASP A 112 -7.50 -12.10 4.77
N ASN A 113 -6.98 -12.67 3.68
CA ASN A 113 -5.68 -13.35 3.72
C ASN A 113 -4.55 -12.35 3.96
N TYR A 114 -4.59 -11.18 3.33
CA TYR A 114 -3.61 -10.11 3.53
C TYR A 114 -3.60 -9.64 4.99
N ILE A 115 -4.79 -9.36 5.57
CA ILE A 115 -4.93 -8.97 6.98
C ILE A 115 -4.40 -10.07 7.91
N LYS A 116 -4.74 -11.34 7.65
CA LYS A 116 -4.21 -12.48 8.43
C LYS A 116 -2.69 -12.57 8.37
N GLN A 117 -2.10 -12.38 7.20
CA GLN A 117 -0.64 -12.40 7.04
C GLN A 117 0.05 -11.27 7.80
N LEU A 118 -0.52 -10.06 7.78
CA LEU A 118 -0.04 -8.94 8.59
C LEU A 118 -0.09 -9.26 10.08
N LEU A 119 -1.21 -9.81 10.56
CA LEU A 119 -1.39 -10.19 11.97
C LEU A 119 -0.39 -11.29 12.39
N ILE A 120 -0.15 -12.29 11.55
CA ILE A 120 0.85 -13.33 11.80
C ILE A 120 2.25 -12.71 11.90
N LYS A 121 2.63 -11.83 10.98
CA LYS A 121 3.93 -11.15 11.02
C LYS A 121 4.08 -10.26 12.26
N ASP A 122 3.06 -9.51 12.63
CA ASP A 122 3.06 -8.70 13.85
C ASP A 122 3.21 -9.59 15.11
N THR A 123 2.49 -10.71 15.16
CA THR A 123 2.60 -11.67 16.26
C THR A 123 3.99 -12.31 16.32
N GLN A 124 4.58 -12.65 15.17
CA GLN A 124 5.94 -13.20 15.12
C GLN A 124 6.98 -12.16 15.58
N LEU A 125 6.85 -10.88 15.17
CA LEU A 125 7.72 -9.82 15.64
C LEU A 125 7.61 -9.61 17.16
N LYS A 126 6.39 -9.61 17.70
CA LYS A 126 6.16 -9.53 19.15
C LYS A 126 6.74 -10.73 19.91
N ALA A 127 6.59 -11.94 19.37
CA ALA A 127 7.18 -13.15 19.96
C ALA A 127 8.72 -13.09 19.95
N LEU A 128 9.33 -12.62 18.87
CA LEU A 128 10.78 -12.40 18.78
C LEU A 128 11.28 -11.35 19.78
N GLN A 129 10.55 -10.25 19.93
CA GLN A 129 10.85 -9.23 20.94
C GLN A 129 10.74 -9.77 22.37
N GLN A 130 9.78 -10.64 22.66
CA GLN A 130 9.60 -11.27 23.97
C GLN A 130 10.69 -12.32 24.31
N GLN A 131 11.43 -12.86 23.33
CA GLN A 131 12.54 -13.76 23.59
C GLN A 131 13.69 -13.04 24.31
N ILE A 132 13.77 -11.72 24.18
CA ILE A 132 14.66 -10.91 25.02
C ILE A 132 13.97 -10.79 26.37
N ASN A 133 14.43 -11.52 27.39
CA ASN A 133 13.88 -11.43 28.75
C ASN A 133 14.39 -10.13 29.41
N PRO A 134 13.56 -9.07 29.52
CA PRO A 134 14.02 -7.80 30.10
C PRO A 134 14.46 -7.94 31.55
N HIS A 135 13.78 -8.78 32.31
CA HIS A 135 14.08 -9.01 33.71
C HIS A 135 15.46 -9.68 33.91
N PHE A 136 15.80 -10.62 33.03
CA PHE A 136 17.15 -11.25 33.07
C PHE A 136 18.23 -10.21 32.78
N LEU A 137 18.03 -9.35 31.79
CA LEU A 137 18.99 -8.29 31.45
C LEU A 137 19.17 -7.32 32.62
N TYR A 138 18.07 -6.84 33.23
CA TYR A 138 18.16 -5.94 34.39
C TYR A 138 18.85 -6.57 35.60
N ASN A 139 18.54 -7.83 35.90
CA ASN A 139 19.18 -8.52 37.00
C ASN A 139 20.67 -8.72 36.75
N THR A 140 21.07 -9.02 35.52
CA THR A 140 22.48 -9.13 35.15
C THR A 140 23.21 -7.81 35.27
N LEU A 141 22.62 -6.72 34.79
CA LEU A 141 23.19 -5.38 34.92
C LEU A 141 23.31 -4.95 36.39
N ASN A 142 22.29 -5.23 37.20
CA ASN A 142 22.38 -4.96 38.64
C ASN A 142 23.48 -5.75 39.34
N ALA A 143 23.67 -7.02 38.97
CA ALA A 143 24.77 -7.84 39.53
C ALA A 143 26.13 -7.24 39.17
N ILE A 144 26.30 -6.80 37.90
CA ILE A 144 27.55 -6.13 37.45
C ILE A 144 27.75 -4.82 38.25
N ASN A 145 26.66 -4.06 38.48
CA ASN A 145 26.74 -2.82 39.25
C ASN A 145 27.26 -3.07 40.68
N TRP A 146 26.71 -4.03 41.40
CA TRP A 146 27.10 -4.38 42.75
C TRP A 146 28.57 -4.83 42.85
N GLU A 147 29.01 -5.64 41.87
CA GLU A 147 30.41 -6.09 41.83
C GLU A 147 31.38 -4.91 41.55
N ALA A 148 30.96 -4.01 40.65
CA ALA A 148 31.74 -2.81 40.36
C ALA A 148 31.86 -1.84 41.54
N GLU A 149 30.76 -1.69 42.30
CA GLU A 149 30.78 -0.90 43.56
C GLU A 149 31.71 -1.51 44.62
N ALA A 150 31.70 -2.85 44.78
CA ALA A 150 32.58 -3.57 45.68
C ALA A 150 34.04 -3.40 45.32
N LEU A 151 34.36 -3.28 44.01
CA LEU A 151 35.70 -3.07 43.46
C LEU A 151 36.15 -1.58 43.42
N ASN A 152 35.26 -0.65 43.88
CA ASN A 152 35.50 0.80 43.79
C ASN A 152 35.83 1.26 42.34
N ALA A 153 35.16 0.72 41.34
CA ALA A 153 35.31 1.06 39.94
C ALA A 153 34.23 2.06 39.46
N PRO A 154 34.38 3.37 39.63
CA PRO A 154 33.28 4.35 39.49
C PRO A 154 32.73 4.48 38.06
N THR A 155 33.48 4.06 37.07
CA THR A 155 33.08 4.16 35.65
C THR A 155 32.04 3.10 35.27
N ILE A 156 32.10 1.90 35.86
CA ILE A 156 31.24 0.78 35.52
C ILE A 156 29.79 1.05 35.93
N PRO A 157 29.47 1.51 37.17
CA PRO A 157 28.14 1.91 37.56
C PRO A 157 27.49 2.94 36.63
N ALA A 158 28.27 3.93 36.20
CA ALA A 158 27.79 4.96 35.27
C ALA A 158 27.35 4.39 33.90
N ILE A 159 28.11 3.42 33.39
CA ILE A 159 27.77 2.71 32.15
C ILE A 159 26.53 1.85 32.35
N VAL A 160 26.47 1.08 33.45
CA VAL A 160 25.37 0.15 33.74
C VAL A 160 24.06 0.90 33.94
N GLU A 161 24.08 2.01 34.68
CA GLU A 161 22.92 2.89 34.88
C GLU A 161 22.38 3.41 33.53
N SER A 162 23.27 3.97 32.72
CA SER A 162 22.93 4.53 31.41
C SER A 162 22.40 3.46 30.47
N LEU A 163 23.03 2.29 30.41
CA LEU A 163 22.59 1.15 29.60
C LEU A 163 21.21 0.62 30.07
N SER A 164 20.99 0.55 31.38
CA SER A 164 19.71 0.13 31.96
C SER A 164 18.58 1.09 31.60
N ALA A 165 18.83 2.41 31.59
CA ALA A 165 17.85 3.43 31.17
C ALA A 165 17.50 3.27 29.66
N LEU A 166 18.50 3.09 28.80
CA LEU A 166 18.30 2.87 27.36
C LEU A 166 17.50 1.58 27.08
N LEU A 167 17.86 0.48 27.75
CA LEU A 167 17.14 -0.79 27.60
C LEU A 167 15.69 -0.69 28.08
N ARG A 168 15.44 0.00 29.21
CA ARG A 168 14.11 0.22 29.73
C ARG A 168 13.23 0.96 28.74
N SER A 169 13.73 2.03 28.15
CA SER A 169 13.00 2.79 27.14
C SER A 169 12.72 1.96 25.88
N THR A 170 13.66 1.12 25.44
CA THR A 170 13.50 0.29 24.25
C THR A 170 12.47 -0.82 24.45
N LEU A 171 12.40 -1.41 25.65
CA LEU A 171 11.58 -2.61 25.92
C LEU A 171 10.21 -2.31 26.53
N SER A 172 9.98 -1.09 27.07
CA SER A 172 8.83 -0.85 27.96
C SER A 172 7.62 -0.19 27.35
N GLU A 173 7.60 0.22 26.02
CA GLU A 173 6.48 1.08 25.63
C GLU A 173 5.77 0.87 24.32
N LYS A 174 4.43 1.07 24.47
CA LYS A 174 3.42 1.01 23.42
C LYS A 174 3.23 2.35 22.68
N SER A 175 3.80 3.46 23.19
CA SER A 175 3.63 4.77 22.59
C SER A 175 4.61 4.97 21.43
N GLU A 176 4.10 5.49 20.32
CA GLU A 176 4.90 5.80 19.12
C GLU A 176 5.61 7.15 19.22
N THR A 177 5.11 8.04 20.09
CA THR A 177 5.68 9.37 20.35
C THR A 177 5.99 9.56 21.84
N LEU A 178 6.98 10.39 22.12
CA LEU A 178 7.41 10.83 23.45
C LEU A 178 7.56 12.36 23.47
N PRO A 179 7.48 13.02 24.62
CA PRO A 179 7.95 14.39 24.75
C PRO A 179 9.44 14.52 24.40
N LEU A 180 9.83 15.61 23.76
CA LEU A 180 11.23 15.87 23.41
C LEU A 180 12.18 15.76 24.62
N GLN A 181 11.73 16.17 25.81
CA GLN A 181 12.47 16.02 27.05
C GLN A 181 12.92 14.58 27.27
N ASN A 182 12.04 13.59 27.07
CA ASN A 182 12.36 12.18 27.30
C ASN A 182 13.38 11.66 26.26
N GLU A 183 13.29 12.11 25.00
CA GLU A 183 14.31 11.80 23.97
C GLU A 183 15.67 12.39 24.33
N LEU A 184 15.73 13.61 24.87
CA LEU A 184 16.96 14.24 25.33
C LEU A 184 17.55 13.52 26.56
N GLU A 185 16.74 13.04 27.48
CA GLU A 185 17.19 12.22 28.62
C GLU A 185 17.81 10.91 28.15
N LEU A 186 17.17 10.22 27.19
CA LEU A 186 17.73 9.00 26.59
C LEU A 186 19.03 9.29 25.83
N LEU A 187 19.05 10.38 25.08
CA LEU A 187 20.26 10.81 24.39
C LEU A 187 21.40 11.11 25.37
N HIS A 188 21.12 11.73 26.51
CA HIS A 188 22.11 11.97 27.55
C HIS A 188 22.73 10.67 28.09
N HIS A 189 21.91 9.64 28.36
CA HIS A 189 22.41 8.33 28.75
C HIS A 189 23.29 7.69 27.68
N TYR A 190 22.90 7.78 26.40
CA TYR A 190 23.70 7.30 25.28
C TYR A 190 25.04 8.02 25.20
N LEU A 191 25.03 9.36 25.23
CA LEU A 191 26.24 10.18 25.15
C LEU A 191 27.19 9.96 26.32
N ARG A 192 26.66 9.73 27.53
CA ARG A 192 27.47 9.40 28.72
C ARG A 192 28.30 8.12 28.50
N ILE A 193 27.71 7.09 27.88
CA ILE A 193 28.43 5.88 27.52
C ILE A 193 29.51 6.19 26.46
N GLN A 194 29.17 6.97 25.43
CA GLN A 194 30.11 7.32 24.36
C GLN A 194 31.28 8.21 24.87
N GLN A 195 31.01 9.11 25.79
CA GLN A 195 32.06 9.93 26.43
C GLN A 195 33.07 9.10 27.24
N ILE A 196 32.61 8.03 27.92
CA ILE A 196 33.50 7.10 28.61
C ILE A 196 34.40 6.37 27.59
N ARG A 197 33.87 6.05 26.39
CA ARG A 197 34.58 5.35 25.32
C ARG A 197 35.60 6.24 24.60
N TYR A 198 35.21 7.49 24.27
CA TYR A 198 35.99 8.39 23.43
C TYR A 198 36.75 9.46 24.21
N GLY A 199 36.44 9.65 25.51
CA GLY A 199 37.09 10.65 26.36
C GLY A 199 36.87 12.07 25.84
N ASP A 200 37.95 12.87 25.91
CA ASP A 200 37.94 14.27 25.49
C ASP A 200 37.75 14.47 23.96
N ARG A 201 37.79 13.39 23.19
CA ARG A 201 37.56 13.45 21.74
C ARG A 201 36.07 13.70 21.39
N LEU A 202 35.15 13.44 22.31
CA LEU A 202 33.73 13.66 22.12
C LEU A 202 33.23 14.77 23.03
N VAL A 203 32.91 15.92 22.46
CA VAL A 203 32.30 17.05 23.14
C VAL A 203 30.86 17.19 22.67
N TYR A 204 29.90 17.38 23.57
CA TYR A 204 28.54 17.65 23.16
C TYR A 204 27.91 18.83 23.91
N HIS A 205 27.03 19.55 23.22
CA HIS A 205 26.28 20.67 23.74
C HIS A 205 24.80 20.53 23.37
N THR A 206 23.94 21.10 24.22
CA THR A 206 22.50 21.19 23.95
C THR A 206 22.05 22.65 24.05
N ASP A 207 21.28 23.10 23.06
CA ASP A 207 20.64 24.43 23.03
C ASP A 207 19.16 24.27 22.71
N ILE A 208 18.37 24.01 23.73
CA ILE A 208 16.96 23.66 23.62
C ILE A 208 16.09 24.77 24.18
N MET A 209 15.18 25.31 23.38
CA MET A 209 14.18 26.25 23.85
C MET A 209 13.25 25.54 24.83
N PRO A 210 13.12 26.02 26.11
CA PRO A 210 12.37 25.32 27.14
C PRO A 210 10.90 25.02 26.79
N SER A 211 10.27 25.90 26.03
CA SER A 211 8.88 25.70 25.56
C SER A 211 8.71 24.49 24.64
N LEU A 212 9.79 23.95 24.06
CA LEU A 212 9.77 22.80 23.14
C LEU A 212 9.96 21.45 23.84
N LEU A 213 10.32 21.44 25.11
CA LEU A 213 10.51 20.21 25.89
C LEU A 213 9.28 19.27 25.88
N PRO A 214 8.01 19.77 25.97
CA PRO A 214 6.84 18.91 25.92
C PRO A 214 6.38 18.52 24.51
N VAL A 215 7.04 19.01 23.43
CA VAL A 215 6.65 18.71 22.04
C VAL A 215 6.76 17.20 21.77
N PRO A 216 5.71 16.57 21.23
CA PRO A 216 5.74 15.15 20.90
C PRO A 216 6.64 14.90 19.70
N VAL A 217 7.58 13.97 19.87
CA VAL A 217 8.49 13.52 18.82
C VAL A 217 8.42 11.98 18.71
N PRO A 218 8.70 11.39 17.54
CA PRO A 218 8.75 9.94 17.42
C PRO A 218 9.85 9.39 18.33
N LYS A 219 9.59 8.26 18.96
CA LYS A 219 10.53 7.59 19.87
C LYS A 219 11.84 7.23 19.17
N MET A 220 12.99 7.45 19.79
CA MET A 220 14.32 7.09 19.30
C MET A 220 14.68 7.74 17.93
N ILE A 221 14.42 9.04 17.79
CA ILE A 221 14.84 9.77 16.59
C ILE A 221 16.18 10.47 16.74
N LEU A 222 16.53 10.94 17.95
CA LEU A 222 17.77 11.69 18.18
C LEU A 222 18.98 10.75 18.27
N GLN A 223 18.84 9.61 18.95
CA GLN A 223 19.95 8.69 19.17
C GLN A 223 20.60 8.20 17.86
N PRO A 224 19.86 7.73 16.82
CA PRO A 224 20.50 7.29 15.58
C PRO A 224 21.20 8.42 14.81
N LEU A 225 20.70 9.66 14.91
CA LEU A 225 21.34 10.81 14.28
C LEU A 225 22.65 11.15 14.95
N VAL A 226 22.68 11.13 16.29
CA VAL A 226 23.91 11.34 17.07
C VAL A 226 24.88 10.17 16.91
N GLU A 227 24.39 8.94 16.83
CA GLU A 227 25.22 7.76 16.51
C GLU A 227 25.91 7.93 15.16
N ASN A 228 25.19 8.37 14.15
CA ASN A 228 25.74 8.68 12.83
C ASN A 228 26.78 9.80 12.91
N ALA A 229 26.48 10.88 13.62
CA ALA A 229 27.42 11.99 13.83
C ALA A 229 28.76 11.52 14.44
N ILE A 230 28.70 10.70 15.49
CA ILE A 230 29.90 10.11 16.13
C ILE A 230 30.66 9.21 15.15
N ARG A 231 29.94 8.31 14.48
CA ARG A 231 30.53 7.33 13.57
C ARG A 231 31.28 8.00 12.42
N TYR A 232 30.68 9.00 11.79
CA TYR A 232 31.29 9.66 10.62
C TYR A 232 32.34 10.70 10.96
N SER A 233 32.35 11.22 12.17
CA SER A 233 33.38 12.18 12.62
C SER A 233 34.57 11.50 13.30
N LEU A 234 34.34 10.58 14.26
CA LEU A 234 35.40 10.04 15.11
C LEU A 234 36.05 8.76 14.59
N GLU A 235 35.29 7.90 13.90
CA GLU A 235 35.85 6.60 13.47
C GLU A 235 36.84 6.72 12.31
N PRO A 236 36.66 7.61 11.28
CA PRO A 236 37.61 7.62 10.18
C PRO A 236 38.89 8.40 10.46
N TYR A 237 38.85 9.65 10.99
CA TYR A 237 40.05 10.52 10.96
C TYR A 237 40.03 11.74 11.90
N ALA A 238 38.94 12.09 12.57
CA ALA A 238 38.91 13.32 13.36
C ALA A 238 39.53 13.15 14.74
N ASP A 239 40.41 14.07 15.16
CA ASP A 239 40.95 14.10 16.50
C ASP A 239 39.86 14.41 17.54
N THR A 240 38.90 15.25 17.19
CA THR A 240 37.78 15.65 18.05
C THR A 240 36.50 15.81 17.24
N CYS A 241 35.36 15.47 17.86
CA CYS A 241 34.03 15.71 17.34
C CYS A 241 33.21 16.55 18.34
N THR A 242 32.68 17.67 17.90
CA THR A 242 31.73 18.45 18.66
C THR A 242 30.34 18.23 18.09
N ILE A 243 29.41 17.79 18.94
CA ILE A 243 28.00 17.58 18.59
C ILE A 243 27.19 18.67 19.28
N LEU A 244 26.34 19.33 18.49
CA LEU A 244 25.34 20.29 18.99
C LEU A 244 23.95 19.76 18.69
N VAL A 245 23.15 19.57 19.72
CA VAL A 245 21.72 19.29 19.58
C VAL A 245 20.95 20.55 19.96
N SER A 246 20.20 21.10 19.01
CA SER A 246 19.40 22.30 19.27
C SER A 246 17.94 22.08 18.90
N ALA A 247 17.03 22.85 19.55
CA ALA A 247 15.64 22.86 19.20
C ALA A 247 15.10 24.30 19.28
N GLN A 248 14.55 24.75 18.16
CA GLN A 248 14.03 26.11 18.02
C GLN A 248 12.65 26.10 17.36
N GLN A 249 11.83 27.06 17.72
CA GLN A 249 10.55 27.25 17.03
C GLN A 249 10.78 27.90 15.67
N LYS A 250 10.29 27.27 14.60
CA LYS A 250 10.42 27.77 13.23
C LYS A 250 9.31 28.76 12.87
N ASN A 251 8.09 28.44 13.30
CA ASN A 251 6.90 29.29 13.12
C ASN A 251 5.85 28.96 14.20
N GLU A 252 4.63 29.48 14.09
CA GLU A 252 3.56 29.26 15.08
C GLU A 252 3.10 27.79 15.20
N THR A 253 3.38 26.96 14.20
CA THR A 253 2.89 25.56 14.11
C THR A 253 3.98 24.52 14.17
N CYS A 254 5.25 24.88 13.92
CA CYS A 254 6.34 23.93 13.72
C CYS A 254 7.57 24.27 14.57
N ALA A 255 8.26 23.21 15.00
CA ALA A 255 9.60 23.27 15.59
C ALA A 255 10.62 22.57 14.67
N VAL A 256 11.87 23.04 14.72
CA VAL A 256 13.03 22.39 14.13
C VAL A 256 13.92 21.92 15.27
N ILE A 257 14.25 20.63 15.23
CA ILE A 257 15.25 20.01 16.09
C ILE A 257 16.44 19.69 15.19
N SER A 258 17.63 20.15 15.54
CA SER A 258 18.83 19.93 14.73
C SER A 258 19.90 19.16 15.49
N VAL A 259 20.59 18.29 14.78
CA VAL A 259 21.81 17.61 15.23
C VAL A 259 22.91 18.02 14.29
N SER A 260 23.88 18.77 14.78
CA SER A 260 25.05 19.23 14.03
C SER A 260 26.32 18.58 14.58
N ASN A 261 27.25 18.21 13.70
CA ASN A 261 28.55 17.69 14.11
C ASN A 261 29.69 18.26 13.27
N THR A 262 30.85 18.43 13.88
CA THR A 262 32.07 18.80 13.20
C THR A 262 32.79 17.58 12.63
N GLY A 263 33.60 17.76 11.58
CA GLY A 263 34.52 16.73 11.07
C GLY A 263 33.90 15.75 10.06
N SER A 264 32.69 15.99 9.58
CA SER A 264 32.10 15.23 8.48
C SER A 264 31.21 16.11 7.62
N GLU A 265 30.91 15.63 6.41
CA GLU A 265 29.94 16.21 5.50
C GLU A 265 28.85 15.17 5.18
N ILE A 266 27.65 15.64 4.91
CA ILE A 266 26.51 14.81 4.52
C ILE A 266 26.01 15.27 3.15
N ASP A 267 25.62 14.33 2.28
CA ASP A 267 25.03 14.67 0.99
C ASP A 267 23.62 15.28 1.21
N PRO A 268 23.39 16.54 0.82
CA PRO A 268 22.06 17.18 1.01
C PRO A 268 20.91 16.44 0.30
N ASP A 269 21.20 15.75 -0.80
CA ASP A 269 20.23 15.00 -1.59
C ASP A 269 20.18 13.51 -1.22
N ILE A 270 20.76 13.10 -0.12
CA ILE A 270 20.88 11.68 0.28
C ILE A 270 19.52 10.97 0.35
N LEU A 271 18.46 11.64 0.86
CA LEU A 271 17.12 11.02 0.90
C LEU A 271 16.58 10.75 -0.50
N LYS A 272 16.68 11.70 -1.43
CA LYS A 272 16.21 11.53 -2.80
C LYS A 272 16.94 10.38 -3.50
N LYS A 273 18.24 10.26 -3.27
CA LYS A 273 19.08 9.19 -3.83
C LYS A 273 18.76 7.82 -3.23
N LEU A 274 18.38 7.78 -1.96
CA LEU A 274 17.92 6.57 -1.29
C LEU A 274 16.52 6.15 -1.78
N GLU A 275 15.58 7.09 -1.93
CA GLU A 275 14.23 6.85 -2.42
C GLU A 275 14.19 6.42 -3.89
N SER A 276 15.06 7.02 -4.72
CA SER A 276 15.18 6.65 -6.14
C SER A 276 15.89 5.30 -6.36
N GLY A 277 16.51 4.72 -5.32
CA GLY A 277 17.30 3.50 -5.43
C GLY A 277 18.69 3.71 -6.10
N GLU A 278 19.11 4.95 -6.30
CA GLU A 278 20.42 5.28 -6.84
C GLU A 278 21.56 4.87 -5.88
N ILE A 279 21.27 4.93 -4.58
CA ILE A 279 22.18 4.43 -3.53
C ILE A 279 21.50 3.24 -2.84
N THR A 280 22.19 2.10 -2.84
CA THR A 280 21.74 0.93 -2.05
C THR A 280 21.97 1.23 -0.56
N PRO A 281 20.94 1.15 0.28
CA PRO A 281 21.10 1.47 1.70
C PRO A 281 22.06 0.47 2.37
N ASN A 282 23.27 0.89 2.68
CA ASN A 282 24.23 0.15 3.49
C ASN A 282 24.22 0.71 4.91
N GLY A 283 23.46 0.11 5.81
CA GLY A 283 23.43 0.45 7.25
C GLY A 283 22.97 1.90 7.56
N PHE A 284 23.69 2.90 7.08
CA PHE A 284 23.42 4.33 7.29
C PHE A 284 22.14 4.83 6.63
N GLY A 285 21.96 4.53 5.35
CA GLY A 285 20.80 5.01 4.60
C GLY A 285 19.46 4.48 5.10
N ILE A 286 19.46 3.24 5.63
CA ILE A 286 18.25 2.63 6.20
C ILE A 286 17.77 3.41 7.43
N GLY A 287 18.68 3.84 8.31
CA GLY A 287 18.34 4.59 9.53
C GLY A 287 17.69 5.93 9.23
N LEU A 288 18.26 6.72 8.33
CA LEU A 288 17.74 8.03 7.95
C LEU A 288 16.40 7.95 7.24
N LEU A 289 16.29 7.03 6.28
CA LEU A 289 15.03 6.81 5.55
C LEU A 289 13.91 6.36 6.51
N ASN A 290 14.21 5.45 7.44
CA ASN A 290 13.24 5.00 8.44
C ASN A 290 12.78 6.15 9.35
N ILE A 291 13.69 7.02 9.79
CA ILE A 291 13.34 8.19 10.59
C ILE A 291 12.46 9.14 9.79
N HIS A 292 12.86 9.46 8.55
CA HIS A 292 12.10 10.35 7.66
C HIS A 292 10.68 9.83 7.42
N SER A 293 10.55 8.59 6.96
CA SER A 293 9.25 7.95 6.71
C SER A 293 8.39 7.85 7.95
N ARG A 294 8.99 7.61 9.12
CA ARG A 294 8.27 7.55 10.39
C ARG A 294 7.71 8.90 10.83
N ILE A 295 8.46 9.99 10.62
CA ILE A 295 8.00 11.35 10.87
C ILE A 295 6.81 11.67 9.97
N GLN A 296 6.92 11.37 8.66
CA GLN A 296 5.84 11.58 7.68
C GLN A 296 4.60 10.76 8.02
N LEU A 297 4.76 9.50 8.42
CA LEU A 297 3.64 8.64 8.80
C LEU A 297 2.86 9.19 10.01
N LEU A 298 3.56 9.78 10.99
CA LEU A 298 2.96 10.28 12.21
C LEU A 298 2.39 11.71 12.08
N PHE A 299 3.03 12.55 11.27
CA PHE A 299 2.72 13.98 11.22
C PHE A 299 2.32 14.50 9.84
N GLY A 300 2.46 13.67 8.78
CA GLY A 300 2.17 14.02 7.40
C GLY A 300 3.40 14.42 6.58
N ASP A 301 3.24 14.45 5.25
CA ASP A 301 4.32 14.62 4.26
C ASP A 301 5.05 15.98 4.33
N ALA A 302 4.46 16.97 5.02
CA ALA A 302 5.09 18.28 5.22
C ALA A 302 6.25 18.25 6.23
N TYR A 303 6.36 17.18 7.02
CA TYR A 303 7.36 16.98 8.06
C TYR A 303 8.41 15.96 7.62
N GLY A 304 9.58 15.96 8.28
CA GLY A 304 10.64 15.00 7.92
C GLY A 304 12.03 15.53 8.23
N LEU A 305 13.02 14.92 7.56
CA LEU A 305 14.43 15.29 7.68
C LEU A 305 14.86 16.21 6.53
N SER A 306 15.76 17.13 6.82
CA SER A 306 16.55 17.90 5.84
C SER A 306 18.03 17.92 6.26
N PHE A 307 18.92 18.15 5.30
CA PHE A 307 20.36 18.07 5.49
C PHE A 307 21.03 19.31 4.92
N SER A 308 22.04 19.78 5.65
CA SER A 308 22.85 20.91 5.19
C SER A 308 24.30 20.79 5.71
N ASN A 309 25.21 21.44 5.03
CA ASN A 309 26.60 21.56 5.45
C ASN A 309 27.00 23.03 5.49
N SER A 310 27.81 23.41 6.47
CA SER A 310 28.43 24.73 6.56
C SER A 310 29.78 24.58 7.28
N ASP A 311 30.85 25.05 6.66
CA ASP A 311 32.19 25.12 7.28
C ASP A 311 32.66 23.84 7.97
N ASN A 312 32.56 22.70 7.28
CA ASN A 312 32.92 21.36 7.80
C ASN A 312 32.02 20.92 8.98
N ILE A 313 30.79 21.44 9.06
CA ILE A 313 29.75 21.02 10.00
C ILE A 313 28.61 20.41 9.20
N ALA A 314 28.33 19.14 9.45
CA ALA A 314 27.13 18.48 8.93
C ALA A 314 25.96 18.74 9.89
N THR A 315 24.80 19.10 9.34
CA THR A 315 23.58 19.37 10.12
C THR A 315 22.44 18.56 9.55
N VAL A 316 21.75 17.82 10.44
CA VAL A 316 20.50 17.13 10.16
C VAL A 316 19.39 17.86 10.93
N GLU A 317 18.40 18.33 10.20
CA GLU A 317 17.24 19.00 10.78
C GLU A 317 16.00 18.12 10.73
N ILE A 318 15.26 18.08 11.80
CA ILE A 318 13.99 17.38 11.97
C ILE A 318 12.91 18.44 12.10
N LEU A 319 11.98 18.47 11.17
CA LEU A 319 10.80 19.31 11.24
C LEU A 319 9.64 18.53 11.88
N VAL A 320 9.06 19.07 12.97
CA VAL A 320 7.91 18.46 13.69
C VAL A 320 6.85 19.52 14.02
N PRO A 321 5.57 19.13 14.19
CA PRO A 321 4.54 20.05 14.69
C PRO A 321 4.72 20.35 16.18
N LEU A 322 4.29 21.53 16.61
CA LEU A 322 4.30 21.94 18.04
C LEU A 322 3.24 21.22 18.87
N SER A 323 2.14 20.78 18.26
CA SER A 323 1.08 19.99 18.90
C SER A 323 0.88 18.70 18.13
N GLY A 324 0.87 17.56 18.82
CA GLY A 324 0.46 16.30 18.23
C GLY A 324 -1.01 16.36 17.78
N HIS A 325 -1.32 15.73 16.65
CA HIS A 325 -2.69 15.50 16.22
C HIS A 325 -3.34 14.44 17.07
#